data_85b9e0baa05e149f1e76653268dd340e
#
_entry.id   85b9e0baa05e149f1e76653268dd340e
#
_cell.length_a   1.000
_cell.length_b   1.000
_cell.length_c   1.000
_cell.angle_alpha   90.00
_cell.angle_beta   90.00
_cell.angle_gamma   90.00
#
_symmetry.space_group_name_H-M   'P 1'
#
loop_
_entity.id
_entity.type
_entity.pdbx_description
1 polymer ?
#
loop_
_entity_poly.entity_id
_entity_poly.type
_entity_poly.pdbx_seq_one_letter_code
_entity_poly.pdbx_strand_id
1 'polypeptide(L)'
;MSSLSVRFLSPPLAHPSSSSSPASSSYSNGRPRTRLFAAGPTVAQPAEAAAAAVDPERLEPRVEERDGFWVLKEKFRQGINPQEKVKIESEPMKLFMENGIEELAKLSMEEIDGDKSSKDAIDVRLKWLGLFHRRKHQYGRFMMRLKLPNGVTTSAQTRYLASVIKKYGKDGCADVTTRQNWQIRGVVLPDVPEILQGLAEVGLTSLQSGMDNVRNPVGNPLAGIDPEEIVDTRPYNNLLSQFITGNSLGNPAVSNLPRKWNVCVVGSHDLYEHPHINDLAYMPATKDGRFGFNLLVGGFFSAKRCAEAVPLDAWVSADDVVPLCKAVLEAFRDLGFRGNRQKTRMMWLIDELGIEAFRSEVEKRMPQQQLERASSEELVQKQWERRDYFGVHPQKQEGLSFIGLHIPVGRLQADDMEELARLADTYGSGELRLTVEQNVIIPNIENSKIEALLKEPLLKDRFSPEPPLLMKGLVACTGSQFCGQAIIETKARALKVTEEVQRLVSVTRPVRMHWTGCPNTCGQVQVADIGFMGCMARDENGKVCEGADVYLGGKIGSDSHLGEIYKKSVPCKDLVPLVADILVKHFGAVPREREEAEE
;
A
#
# COMPACT_ATOMS: atom_id res chain seq x y z
N MET A 1 31.77 -1.31 18.76
CA MET A 1 31.17 -0.76 19.98
C MET A 1 31.48 0.73 20.03
N SER A 2 30.60 1.56 19.56
CA SER A 2 30.60 3.01 19.80
C SER A 2 29.14 3.48 19.59
N SER A 3 28.57 3.90 20.69
CA SER A 3 27.22 4.45 20.78
C SER A 3 27.18 5.83 20.14
N LEU A 4 26.45 6.00 19.07
CA LEU A 4 26.07 7.30 18.52
C LEU A 4 24.79 7.78 19.24
N SER A 5 24.99 8.67 20.21
CA SER A 5 23.90 9.43 20.81
C SER A 5 23.55 10.62 19.90
N VAL A 6 22.38 10.60 19.32
CA VAL A 6 21.82 11.73 18.58
C VAL A 6 21.19 12.69 19.57
N ARG A 7 21.76 13.89 19.74
CA ARG A 7 21.18 14.97 20.53
C ARG A 7 20.17 15.75 19.67
N PHE A 8 18.93 15.77 20.09
CA PHE A 8 17.90 16.65 19.55
C PHE A 8 18.06 18.06 20.13
N LEU A 9 18.16 19.05 19.25
CA LEU A 9 18.06 20.46 19.61
C LEU A 9 16.61 20.91 19.39
N SER A 10 15.93 21.28 20.45
CA SER A 10 14.61 21.91 20.41
C SER A 10 14.76 23.43 20.23
N PRO A 11 13.99 24.07 19.36
CA PRO A 11 13.89 25.54 19.32
C PRO A 11 12.88 26.06 20.35
N PRO A 12 13.04 27.31 20.83
CA PRO A 12 12.24 27.86 21.91
C PRO A 12 10.87 28.35 21.43
N LEU A 13 9.87 28.15 22.28
CA LEU A 13 8.49 28.63 22.15
C LEU A 13 8.42 30.15 22.29
N ALA A 14 7.80 30.81 21.29
CA ALA A 14 7.39 32.19 21.38
C ALA A 14 5.87 32.29 21.58
N HIS A 15 5.42 32.99 22.64
CA HIS A 15 4.03 33.31 22.89
C HIS A 15 3.55 34.49 22.06
N PRO A 16 2.33 34.51 21.50
CA PRO A 16 1.70 35.74 21.05
C PRO A 16 0.70 36.27 22.09
N SER A 17 0.79 37.56 22.30
CA SER A 17 -0.09 38.40 23.10
C SER A 17 -1.41 38.70 22.38
N SER A 18 -2.46 38.86 23.20
CA SER A 18 -3.84 39.22 22.89
C SER A 18 -4.03 40.61 22.28
N SER A 19 -5.04 40.78 21.39
CA SER A 19 -6.03 41.86 21.54
C SER A 19 -7.13 41.89 20.46
N SER A 20 -8.37 41.99 20.93
CA SER A 20 -9.54 42.76 20.48
C SER A 20 -10.32 42.41 19.22
N SER A 21 -11.56 41.96 19.47
CA SER A 21 -12.72 42.10 18.56
C SER A 21 -13.17 43.58 18.44
N PRO A 22 -13.95 43.99 17.40
CA PRO A 22 -15.40 43.96 17.58
C PRO A 22 -16.31 43.78 16.33
N ALA A 23 -17.56 43.47 16.64
CA ALA A 23 -18.84 43.89 16.07
C ALA A 23 -19.40 43.22 14.78
N SER A 24 -20.40 42.45 15.05
CA SER A 24 -21.71 42.21 14.43
C SER A 24 -22.16 43.03 13.21
N SER A 25 -22.67 42.37 12.19
CA SER A 25 -23.86 42.79 11.45
C SER A 25 -24.67 41.59 10.96
N SER A 26 -25.91 41.58 11.35
CA SER A 26 -26.99 40.67 10.97
C SER A 26 -27.48 40.89 9.55
N TYR A 27 -27.67 39.84 8.78
CA TYR A 27 -28.68 39.77 7.74
C TYR A 27 -29.35 38.39 7.72
N SER A 28 -30.68 38.48 7.76
CA SER A 28 -31.62 37.37 7.79
C SER A 28 -32.01 36.86 6.40
N ASN A 29 -32.44 35.60 6.40
CA ASN A 29 -33.43 34.95 5.52
C ASN A 29 -32.94 34.09 4.35
N GLY A 30 -33.39 32.85 4.41
CA GLY A 30 -33.55 31.99 3.28
C GLY A 30 -33.17 30.52 3.54
N ARG A 31 -33.98 29.76 4.30
CA ARG A 31 -33.82 28.30 4.40
C ARG A 31 -34.42 27.61 3.16
N PRO A 32 -33.70 26.74 2.49
CA PRO A 32 -34.30 25.62 1.77
C PRO A 32 -34.41 24.41 2.69
N ARG A 33 -35.56 23.77 2.66
CA ARG A 33 -35.90 22.56 3.40
C ARG A 33 -34.99 21.40 2.99
N THR A 34 -34.10 21.00 3.88
CA THR A 34 -33.38 19.73 3.78
C THR A 34 -34.32 18.61 4.20
N ARG A 35 -34.59 17.66 3.32
CA ARG A 35 -35.27 16.41 3.66
C ARG A 35 -34.33 15.62 4.59
N LEU A 36 -34.80 15.34 5.79
CA LEU A 36 -34.21 14.39 6.72
C LEU A 36 -34.19 13.02 6.03
N PHE A 37 -33.00 12.50 5.78
CA PHE A 37 -32.81 11.07 5.56
C PHE A 37 -33.03 10.39 6.91
N ALA A 38 -33.91 9.39 6.89
CA ALA A 38 -34.17 8.55 8.05
C ALA A 38 -32.89 7.90 8.53
N ALA A 39 -32.67 7.90 9.83
CA ALA A 39 -31.59 7.21 10.49
C ALA A 39 -31.54 5.74 10.04
N GLY A 40 -30.44 5.34 9.43
CA GLY A 40 -30.10 3.93 9.23
C GLY A 40 -29.90 3.24 10.59
N PRO A 41 -29.92 1.91 10.62
CA PRO A 41 -29.88 1.17 11.86
C PRO A 41 -28.64 1.55 12.66
N THR A 42 -28.87 1.99 13.88
CA THR A 42 -27.86 2.22 14.92
C THR A 42 -26.96 1.00 15.01
N VAL A 43 -25.68 1.16 14.69
CA VAL A 43 -24.68 0.16 15.03
C VAL A 43 -24.73 0.03 16.55
N ALA A 44 -25.21 -1.11 17.03
CA ALA A 44 -25.21 -1.42 18.45
C ALA A 44 -23.76 -1.31 18.93
N GLN A 45 -23.51 -0.44 19.91
CA GLN A 45 -22.28 -0.50 20.70
C GLN A 45 -22.12 -1.93 21.19
N PRO A 46 -20.92 -2.54 21.09
CA PRO A 46 -20.72 -3.83 21.71
C PRO A 46 -20.99 -3.65 23.22
N ALA A 47 -21.99 -4.36 23.70
CA ALA A 47 -22.21 -4.50 25.14
C ALA A 47 -20.87 -4.89 25.78
N GLU A 48 -20.54 -4.33 26.93
CA GLU A 48 -19.50 -4.81 27.84
C GLU A 48 -19.80 -6.28 28.18
N ALA A 49 -19.46 -7.18 27.28
CA ALA A 49 -19.35 -8.59 27.60
C ALA A 49 -18.09 -8.72 28.45
N ALA A 50 -18.25 -9.00 29.74
CA ALA A 50 -17.16 -9.44 30.59
C ALA A 50 -16.32 -10.44 29.78
N ALA A 51 -15.02 -10.15 29.59
CA ALA A 51 -14.13 -10.95 28.78
C ALA A 51 -14.17 -12.39 29.31
N ALA A 52 -14.88 -13.26 28.61
CA ALA A 52 -14.82 -14.69 28.88
C ALA A 52 -13.35 -15.08 28.74
N ALA A 53 -12.80 -15.77 29.75
CA ALA A 53 -11.42 -16.20 29.71
C ALA A 53 -11.19 -17.00 28.43
N VAL A 54 -10.24 -16.56 27.60
CA VAL A 54 -9.88 -17.28 26.37
C VAL A 54 -9.35 -18.65 26.75
N ASP A 55 -9.83 -19.68 26.07
CA ASP A 55 -9.38 -21.06 26.28
C ASP A 55 -7.84 -21.13 26.19
N PRO A 56 -7.14 -21.63 27.23
CA PRO A 56 -5.68 -21.71 27.21
C PRO A 56 -5.13 -22.51 26.02
N GLU A 57 -5.84 -23.52 25.50
CA GLU A 57 -5.43 -24.25 24.30
C GLU A 57 -5.41 -23.37 23.06
N ARG A 58 -6.22 -22.33 23.03
CA ARG A 58 -6.27 -21.37 21.91
C ARG A 58 -5.04 -20.47 21.88
N LEU A 59 -4.41 -20.23 23.01
CA LEU A 59 -3.20 -19.42 23.17
C LEU A 59 -1.90 -20.23 23.02
N GLU A 60 -2.00 -21.53 22.73
CA GLU A 60 -0.81 -22.33 22.47
C GLU A 60 -0.15 -21.95 21.14
N PRO A 61 1.17 -21.67 21.12
CA PRO A 61 1.90 -21.42 19.89
C PRO A 61 1.81 -22.58 18.90
N ARG A 62 1.33 -22.29 17.68
CA ARG A 62 1.15 -23.28 16.61
C ARG A 62 2.43 -23.66 15.91
N VAL A 63 3.47 -22.82 16.03
CA VAL A 63 4.77 -23.02 15.40
C VAL A 63 5.83 -23.35 16.45
N GLU A 64 6.90 -23.97 15.99
CA GLU A 64 8.11 -24.27 16.76
C GLU A 64 9.33 -23.92 15.93
N GLU A 65 10.45 -23.65 16.57
CA GLU A 65 11.72 -23.44 15.88
C GLU A 65 12.40 -24.78 15.59
N ARG A 66 12.87 -24.95 14.34
CA ARG A 66 13.67 -26.08 13.87
C ARG A 66 14.78 -25.58 12.97
N ASP A 67 16.02 -25.86 13.30
CA ASP A 67 17.19 -25.49 12.52
C ASP A 67 17.24 -23.99 12.15
N GLY A 68 16.83 -23.11 13.06
CA GLY A 68 16.78 -21.67 12.86
C GLY A 68 15.54 -21.16 12.09
N PHE A 69 14.58 -22.04 11.77
CA PHE A 69 13.35 -21.68 11.06
C PHE A 69 12.11 -22.00 11.88
N TRP A 70 11.05 -21.22 11.68
CA TRP A 70 9.76 -21.44 12.35
C TRP A 70 8.86 -22.32 11.48
N VAL A 71 8.47 -23.47 11.97
CA VAL A 71 7.65 -24.46 11.27
C VAL A 71 6.38 -24.79 12.05
N LEU A 72 5.30 -25.11 11.32
CA LEU A 72 4.03 -25.50 11.92
C LEU A 72 4.16 -26.86 12.65
N LYS A 73 3.83 -26.90 13.95
CA LYS A 73 3.82 -28.11 14.77
C LYS A 73 2.91 -29.17 14.18
N GLU A 74 3.28 -30.42 14.32
CA GLU A 74 2.58 -31.56 13.72
C GLU A 74 1.09 -31.63 14.09
N LYS A 75 0.74 -31.43 15.36
CA LYS A 75 -0.64 -31.43 15.82
C LYS A 75 -1.56 -30.39 15.17
N PHE A 76 -1.02 -29.32 14.58
CA PHE A 76 -1.77 -28.29 13.88
C PHE A 76 -1.79 -28.46 12.35
N ARG A 77 -1.27 -29.57 11.80
CA ARG A 77 -1.18 -29.81 10.36
C ARG A 77 -2.47 -30.37 9.74
N GLN A 78 -3.45 -30.73 10.54
CA GLN A 78 -4.74 -31.18 10.03
C GLN A 78 -5.53 -30.01 9.42
N GLY A 79 -6.06 -30.16 8.20
CA GLY A 79 -6.90 -29.15 7.53
C GLY A 79 -6.19 -27.88 7.07
N ILE A 80 -4.85 -27.91 6.96
CA ILE A 80 -4.06 -26.75 6.49
C ILE A 80 -4.25 -26.49 5.00
N ASN A 81 -4.04 -25.23 4.60
CA ASN A 81 -4.13 -24.82 3.20
C ASN A 81 -2.91 -25.32 2.39
N PRO A 82 -3.02 -25.39 1.03
CA PRO A 82 -1.95 -25.93 0.19
C PRO A 82 -0.60 -25.18 0.31
N GLN A 83 -0.61 -23.88 0.60
CA GLN A 83 0.62 -23.12 0.78
C GLN A 83 1.35 -23.47 2.07
N GLU A 84 0.61 -23.80 3.14
CA GLU A 84 1.21 -24.30 4.38
C GLU A 84 1.87 -25.67 4.17
N LYS A 85 1.30 -26.54 3.32
CA LYS A 85 1.93 -27.82 2.96
C LYS A 85 3.30 -27.61 2.34
N VAL A 86 3.40 -26.70 1.35
CA VAL A 86 4.69 -26.37 0.70
C VAL A 86 5.70 -25.82 1.72
N LYS A 87 5.27 -24.96 2.65
CA LYS A 87 6.15 -24.41 3.70
C LYS A 87 6.69 -25.48 4.67
N ILE A 88 5.93 -26.56 4.91
CA ILE A 88 6.36 -27.70 5.75
C ILE A 88 7.29 -28.61 4.99
N GLU A 89 6.97 -28.93 3.73
CA GLU A 89 7.77 -29.82 2.88
C GLU A 89 9.14 -29.22 2.56
N SER A 90 9.18 -27.89 2.37
CA SER A 90 10.40 -27.17 2.01
C SER A 90 10.34 -25.72 2.49
N GLU A 91 11.15 -25.40 3.49
CA GLU A 91 11.18 -24.07 4.07
C GLU A 91 11.58 -23.02 3.00
N PRO A 92 10.75 -21.98 2.76
CA PRO A 92 10.97 -21.05 1.65
C PRO A 92 12.26 -20.25 1.72
N MET A 93 12.70 -19.86 2.92
CA MET A 93 13.93 -19.06 3.10
C MET A 93 15.19 -19.84 2.80
N LYS A 94 15.18 -21.17 2.94
CA LYS A 94 16.33 -22.03 2.58
C LYS A 94 16.71 -21.89 1.10
N LEU A 95 15.72 -21.66 0.22
CA LEU A 95 15.98 -21.44 -1.20
C LEU A 95 16.91 -20.24 -1.47
N PHE A 96 16.86 -19.21 -0.63
CA PHE A 96 17.74 -18.06 -0.69
C PHE A 96 19.04 -18.29 0.10
N MET A 97 18.95 -18.83 1.29
CA MET A 97 20.10 -18.93 2.22
C MET A 97 21.11 -20.03 1.84
N GLU A 98 20.67 -21.03 1.07
CA GLU A 98 21.47 -22.21 0.67
C GLU A 98 21.87 -22.18 -0.81
N ASN A 99 21.95 -21.00 -1.46
CA ASN A 99 22.26 -20.82 -2.89
C ASN A 99 21.35 -21.63 -3.84
N GLY A 100 20.16 -22.01 -3.37
CA GLY A 100 19.24 -22.82 -4.17
C GLY A 100 18.64 -22.08 -5.37
N ILE A 101 18.77 -20.74 -5.42
CA ILE A 101 18.31 -19.96 -6.56
C ILE A 101 19.25 -20.12 -7.76
N GLU A 102 20.56 -20.20 -7.54
CA GLU A 102 21.55 -20.40 -8.59
C GLU A 102 21.40 -21.76 -9.24
N GLU A 103 21.09 -22.79 -8.45
CA GLU A 103 20.83 -24.13 -8.99
C GLU A 103 19.50 -24.17 -9.76
N LEU A 104 18.45 -23.56 -9.21
CA LEU A 104 17.15 -23.49 -9.86
C LEU A 104 17.20 -22.70 -11.18
N ALA A 105 18.04 -21.67 -11.27
CA ALA A 105 18.21 -20.84 -12.45
C ALA A 105 18.88 -21.56 -13.63
N LYS A 106 19.55 -22.68 -13.39
CA LYS A 106 20.16 -23.52 -14.44
C LYS A 106 19.16 -24.44 -15.14
N LEU A 107 17.98 -24.66 -14.53
CA LEU A 107 16.98 -25.58 -15.05
C LEU A 107 16.11 -24.91 -16.12
N SER A 108 15.77 -25.68 -17.15
CA SER A 108 14.71 -25.30 -18.11
C SER A 108 13.33 -25.34 -17.45
N MET A 109 12.36 -24.67 -18.05
CA MET A 109 10.98 -24.70 -17.54
C MET A 109 10.33 -26.08 -17.66
N GLU A 110 10.76 -26.90 -18.64
CA GLU A 110 10.33 -28.29 -18.81
C GLU A 110 10.84 -29.18 -17.67
N GLU A 111 12.10 -29.05 -17.29
CA GLU A 111 12.70 -29.76 -16.16
C GLU A 111 12.01 -29.37 -14.85
N ILE A 112 11.74 -28.07 -14.65
CA ILE A 112 11.01 -27.55 -13.48
C ILE A 112 9.60 -28.13 -13.41
N ASP A 113 8.86 -28.15 -14.50
CA ASP A 113 7.50 -28.69 -14.51
C ASP A 113 7.45 -30.21 -14.38
N GLY A 114 8.53 -30.91 -14.73
CA GLY A 114 8.70 -32.35 -14.53
C GLY A 114 8.97 -32.77 -13.09
N ASP A 115 9.48 -31.86 -12.25
CA ASP A 115 9.77 -32.13 -10.83
C ASP A 115 8.87 -31.33 -9.89
N LYS A 116 8.17 -32.04 -8.98
CA LYS A 116 7.24 -31.40 -8.05
C LYS A 116 7.93 -30.37 -7.13
N SER A 117 9.13 -30.66 -6.64
CA SER A 117 9.86 -29.76 -5.72
C SER A 117 10.26 -28.47 -6.42
N SER A 118 10.80 -28.56 -7.64
CA SER A 118 11.16 -27.42 -8.48
C SER A 118 9.94 -26.59 -8.87
N LYS A 119 8.83 -27.25 -9.20
CA LYS A 119 7.57 -26.58 -9.50
C LYS A 119 7.01 -25.82 -8.30
N ASP A 120 7.02 -26.42 -7.09
CA ASP A 120 6.61 -25.75 -5.86
C ASP A 120 7.56 -24.61 -5.48
N ALA A 121 8.86 -24.74 -5.79
CA ALA A 121 9.82 -23.65 -5.66
C ALA A 121 9.42 -22.45 -6.54
N ILE A 122 9.18 -22.66 -7.82
CA ILE A 122 8.79 -21.62 -8.79
C ILE A 122 7.43 -20.98 -8.43
N ASP A 123 6.41 -21.78 -8.14
CA ASP A 123 5.04 -21.28 -8.00
C ASP A 123 4.74 -20.74 -6.59
N VAL A 124 5.52 -21.14 -5.57
CA VAL A 124 5.27 -20.76 -4.18
C VAL A 124 6.49 -20.14 -3.52
N ARG A 125 7.63 -20.85 -3.44
CA ARG A 125 8.80 -20.46 -2.62
C ARG A 125 9.51 -19.22 -3.13
N LEU A 126 9.66 -19.04 -4.45
CA LEU A 126 10.26 -17.84 -5.06
C LEU A 126 9.55 -16.54 -4.68
N LYS A 127 8.30 -16.60 -4.25
CA LYS A 127 7.58 -15.40 -3.79
C LYS A 127 8.16 -14.81 -2.51
N TRP A 128 8.92 -15.57 -1.73
CA TRP A 128 9.71 -15.04 -0.60
C TRP A 128 10.86 -14.15 -1.09
N LEU A 129 11.39 -14.43 -2.28
CA LEU A 129 12.39 -13.60 -2.97
C LEU A 129 11.74 -12.49 -3.82
N GLY A 130 10.44 -12.28 -3.69
CA GLY A 130 9.70 -11.27 -4.45
C GLY A 130 9.36 -11.66 -5.89
N LEU A 131 9.65 -12.89 -6.31
CA LEU A 131 9.43 -13.37 -7.67
C LEU A 131 8.08 -14.08 -7.79
N PHE A 132 7.28 -13.66 -8.76
CA PHE A 132 5.95 -14.20 -9.01
C PHE A 132 5.85 -14.70 -10.44
N HIS A 133 5.85 -16.02 -10.62
CA HIS A 133 5.72 -16.66 -11.93
C HIS A 133 4.41 -16.26 -12.62
N ARG A 134 4.50 -15.96 -13.91
CA ARG A 134 3.38 -15.50 -14.75
C ARG A 134 2.76 -16.65 -15.54
N ARG A 135 2.76 -17.85 -14.97
CA ARG A 135 2.42 -19.14 -15.61
C ARG A 135 1.24 -19.07 -16.60
N LYS A 136 0.18 -18.35 -16.26
CA LYS A 136 -1.04 -18.30 -17.06
C LYS A 136 -0.94 -17.41 -18.32
N HIS A 137 -0.20 -16.30 -18.23
CA HIS A 137 -0.21 -15.26 -19.28
C HIS A 137 1.14 -15.10 -19.99
N GLN A 138 2.22 -15.32 -19.27
CA GLN A 138 3.59 -15.21 -19.77
C GLN A 138 4.43 -16.30 -19.13
N TYR A 139 4.30 -17.53 -19.64
CA TYR A 139 5.04 -18.69 -19.14
C TYR A 139 6.55 -18.45 -19.14
N GLY A 140 7.24 -18.82 -18.07
CA GLY A 140 8.67 -18.59 -17.87
C GLY A 140 9.06 -17.14 -17.51
N ARG A 141 8.10 -16.21 -17.46
CA ARG A 141 8.34 -14.82 -17.05
C ARG A 141 7.89 -14.57 -15.61
N PHE A 142 8.57 -13.66 -14.94
CA PHE A 142 8.31 -13.29 -13.55
C PHE A 142 8.04 -11.79 -13.42
N MET A 143 7.21 -11.47 -12.45
CA MET A 143 7.17 -10.16 -11.84
C MET A 143 8.08 -10.20 -10.61
N MET A 144 8.97 -9.23 -10.44
CA MET A 144 9.76 -9.05 -9.22
C MET A 144 9.25 -7.84 -8.45
N ARG A 145 9.03 -8.02 -7.16
CA ARG A 145 8.65 -6.97 -6.21
C ARG A 145 9.81 -6.66 -5.29
N LEU A 146 10.06 -5.39 -5.06
CA LEU A 146 11.15 -4.92 -4.20
C LEU A 146 10.67 -4.62 -2.76
N LYS A 147 11.60 -4.21 -1.93
CA LYS A 147 11.43 -3.49 -0.66
C LYS A 147 11.95 -2.08 -0.84
N LEU A 148 11.08 -1.10 -0.62
CA LEU A 148 11.39 0.31 -0.77
C LEU A 148 10.72 1.08 0.37
N PRO A 149 11.29 1.04 1.58
CA PRO A 149 10.66 1.64 2.75
C PRO A 149 10.37 3.12 2.50
N ASN A 150 9.17 3.57 2.89
CA ASN A 150 8.69 4.93 2.67
C ASN A 150 8.63 5.38 1.19
N GLY A 151 8.80 4.45 0.25
CA GLY A 151 8.78 4.78 -1.19
C GLY A 151 9.98 5.59 -1.70
N VAL A 152 11.02 5.74 -0.91
CA VAL A 152 12.22 6.53 -1.29
C VAL A 152 13.14 5.69 -2.16
N THR A 153 13.53 6.20 -3.31
CA THR A 153 14.49 5.59 -4.23
C THR A 153 15.45 6.63 -4.80
N THR A 154 16.65 6.19 -5.21
CA THR A 154 17.64 7.07 -5.82
C THR A 154 17.62 6.95 -7.35
N SER A 155 18.19 7.95 -8.03
CA SER A 155 18.40 7.92 -9.48
C SER A 155 19.24 6.71 -9.92
N ALA A 156 20.27 6.35 -9.14
CA ALA A 156 21.11 5.17 -9.40
C ALA A 156 20.28 3.86 -9.32
N GLN A 157 19.47 3.71 -8.28
CA GLN A 157 18.56 2.57 -8.14
C GLN A 157 17.55 2.51 -9.28
N THR A 158 16.98 3.65 -9.66
CA THR A 158 15.99 3.75 -10.74
C THR A 158 16.60 3.38 -12.09
N ARG A 159 17.83 3.84 -12.40
CA ARG A 159 18.58 3.45 -13.61
C ARG A 159 18.91 1.96 -13.64
N TYR A 160 19.34 1.40 -12.49
CA TYR A 160 19.57 -0.03 -12.44
C TYR A 160 18.30 -0.82 -12.80
N LEU A 161 17.16 -0.47 -12.22
CA LEU A 161 15.90 -1.13 -12.56
C LEU A 161 15.49 -0.90 -14.02
N ALA A 162 15.73 0.29 -14.56
CA ALA A 162 15.52 0.58 -15.99
C ALA A 162 16.35 -0.34 -16.88
N SER A 163 17.64 -0.51 -16.58
CA SER A 163 18.53 -1.41 -17.34
C SER A 163 18.06 -2.86 -17.31
N VAL A 164 17.59 -3.34 -16.15
CA VAL A 164 17.02 -4.69 -16.02
C VAL A 164 15.80 -4.90 -16.92
N ILE A 165 14.83 -3.99 -16.87
CA ILE A 165 13.59 -4.14 -17.68
C ILE A 165 13.83 -3.89 -19.17
N LYS A 166 14.79 -3.06 -19.54
CA LYS A 166 15.16 -2.76 -20.94
C LYS A 166 15.60 -4.01 -21.68
N LYS A 167 16.32 -4.93 -21.01
CA LYS A 167 16.73 -6.24 -21.53
C LYS A 167 15.55 -7.05 -22.07
N TYR A 168 14.34 -6.87 -21.52
CA TYR A 168 13.16 -7.65 -21.88
C TYR A 168 12.24 -6.97 -22.90
N GLY A 169 12.61 -5.82 -23.44
CA GLY A 169 11.89 -5.13 -24.52
C GLY A 169 10.41 -4.89 -24.16
N LYS A 170 9.50 -5.29 -25.04
CA LYS A 170 8.04 -5.12 -24.84
C LYS A 170 7.46 -5.86 -23.63
N ASP A 171 8.16 -6.87 -23.11
CA ASP A 171 7.76 -7.64 -21.93
C ASP A 171 8.26 -6.99 -20.64
N GLY A 172 9.23 -6.06 -20.74
CA GLY A 172 9.81 -5.31 -19.65
C GLY A 172 9.04 -4.04 -19.36
N CYS A 173 8.59 -3.85 -18.12
CA CYS A 173 8.04 -2.58 -17.63
C CYS A 173 8.12 -2.54 -16.10
N ALA A 174 7.91 -1.36 -15.53
CA ALA A 174 7.77 -1.16 -14.09
C ALA A 174 6.39 -0.62 -13.75
N ASP A 175 5.94 -0.93 -12.53
CA ASP A 175 4.75 -0.33 -11.93
C ASP A 175 5.09 0.27 -10.57
N VAL A 176 4.65 1.51 -10.33
CA VAL A 176 4.48 2.05 -8.99
C VAL A 176 3.26 1.39 -8.36
N THR A 177 3.40 0.93 -7.11
CA THR A 177 2.31 0.20 -6.43
C THR A 177 1.58 1.06 -5.39
N THR A 178 0.39 0.63 -4.97
CA THR A 178 -0.37 1.22 -3.86
C THR A 178 0.31 1.07 -2.48
N ARG A 179 1.58 0.64 -2.45
CA ARG A 179 2.43 0.56 -1.25
C ARG A 179 3.80 1.20 -1.49
N GLN A 180 3.84 2.28 -2.28
CA GLN A 180 5.05 3.06 -2.53
C GLN A 180 6.24 2.18 -2.94
N ASN A 181 6.05 1.26 -3.89
CA ASN A 181 7.07 0.27 -4.20
C ASN A 181 7.18 0.02 -5.69
N TRP A 182 8.34 -0.41 -6.16
CA TRP A 182 8.55 -0.88 -7.51
C TRP A 182 8.13 -2.35 -7.68
N GLN A 183 7.48 -2.62 -8.80
CA GLN A 183 7.34 -3.97 -9.36
C GLN A 183 7.87 -3.95 -10.78
N ILE A 184 8.89 -4.73 -11.07
CA ILE A 184 9.43 -4.89 -12.42
C ILE A 184 8.93 -6.19 -13.06
N ARG A 185 8.86 -6.21 -14.38
CA ARG A 185 8.30 -7.31 -15.16
C ARG A 185 9.22 -7.72 -16.29
N GLY A 186 8.96 -8.93 -16.85
CA GLY A 186 9.74 -9.50 -17.92
C GLY A 186 10.86 -10.40 -17.44
N VAL A 187 11.21 -10.39 -16.16
CA VAL A 187 12.31 -11.16 -15.58
C VAL A 187 12.18 -12.64 -15.94
N VAL A 188 13.28 -13.25 -16.37
CA VAL A 188 13.41 -14.71 -16.60
C VAL A 188 14.29 -15.33 -15.53
N LEU A 189 14.05 -16.61 -15.25
CA LEU A 189 14.72 -17.30 -14.14
C LEU A 189 16.25 -17.33 -14.24
N PRO A 190 16.87 -17.58 -15.42
CA PRO A 190 18.33 -17.56 -15.56
C PRO A 190 19.00 -16.23 -15.18
N ASP A 191 18.29 -15.10 -15.31
CA ASP A 191 18.83 -13.78 -15.00
C ASP A 191 18.70 -13.41 -13.51
N VAL A 192 17.93 -14.17 -12.73
CA VAL A 192 17.60 -13.83 -11.33
C VAL A 192 18.83 -13.71 -10.43
N PRO A 193 19.83 -14.63 -10.47
CA PRO A 193 21.02 -14.48 -9.63
C PRO A 193 21.77 -13.15 -9.88
N GLU A 194 21.99 -12.79 -11.15
CA GLU A 194 22.63 -11.52 -11.55
C GLU A 194 21.81 -10.31 -11.08
N ILE A 195 20.47 -10.37 -11.24
CA ILE A 195 19.58 -9.29 -10.81
C ILE A 195 19.62 -9.11 -9.29
N LEU A 196 19.63 -10.19 -8.51
CA LEU A 196 19.70 -10.12 -7.05
C LEU A 196 21.03 -9.51 -6.58
N GLN A 197 22.13 -9.87 -7.24
CA GLN A 197 23.44 -9.26 -6.96
C GLN A 197 23.43 -7.77 -7.27
N GLY A 198 23.00 -7.35 -8.44
CA GLY A 198 22.95 -5.94 -8.81
C GLY A 198 21.97 -5.12 -7.96
N LEU A 199 20.86 -5.72 -7.48
CA LEU A 199 19.99 -5.08 -6.47
C LEU A 199 20.78 -4.79 -5.18
N ALA A 200 21.57 -5.76 -4.70
CA ALA A 200 22.38 -5.59 -3.49
C ALA A 200 23.45 -4.49 -3.67
N GLU A 201 24.09 -4.41 -4.84
CA GLU A 201 25.09 -3.39 -5.18
C GLU A 201 24.52 -1.96 -5.13
N VAL A 202 23.25 -1.77 -5.51
CA VAL A 202 22.56 -0.47 -5.43
C VAL A 202 21.78 -0.29 -4.11
N GLY A 203 21.94 -1.20 -3.14
CA GLY A 203 21.29 -1.13 -1.84
C GLY A 203 19.79 -1.42 -1.85
N LEU A 204 19.30 -2.20 -2.82
CA LEU A 204 17.93 -2.68 -2.92
C LEU A 204 17.83 -4.17 -2.56
N THR A 205 16.64 -4.61 -2.22
CA THR A 205 16.33 -6.02 -2.04
C THR A 205 14.90 -6.35 -2.47
N SER A 206 14.69 -7.57 -2.94
CA SER A 206 13.35 -8.14 -3.19
C SER A 206 12.93 -9.13 -2.09
N LEU A 207 13.82 -9.38 -1.14
CA LEU A 207 13.66 -10.43 -0.13
C LEU A 207 12.46 -10.15 0.78
N GLN A 208 11.71 -11.21 1.09
CA GLN A 208 10.50 -11.18 1.93
C GLN A 208 9.43 -10.15 1.48
N SER A 209 9.41 -9.79 0.20
CA SER A 209 8.44 -8.83 -0.34
C SER A 209 7.12 -9.46 -0.81
N GLY A 210 7.05 -10.78 -0.84
CA GLY A 210 5.89 -11.53 -1.33
C GLY A 210 5.37 -12.59 -0.38
N MET A 211 4.32 -13.28 -0.77
CA MET A 211 3.66 -14.38 -0.06
C MET A 211 3.26 -14.04 1.38
N ASP A 212 3.57 -14.92 2.34
CA ASP A 212 3.16 -14.80 3.74
C ASP A 212 4.24 -14.09 4.57
N ASN A 213 4.56 -12.88 4.13
CA ASN A 213 5.54 -11.97 4.72
C ASN A 213 4.93 -10.58 4.93
N VAL A 214 5.67 -9.75 5.63
CA VAL A 214 5.39 -8.32 5.75
C VAL A 214 5.61 -7.63 4.41
N ARG A 215 4.68 -6.77 4.01
CA ARG A 215 4.81 -5.94 2.81
C ARG A 215 5.70 -4.72 3.07
N ASN A 216 5.94 -3.94 2.00
CA ASN A 216 6.71 -2.71 2.11
C ASN A 216 6.13 -1.80 3.21
N PRO A 217 6.94 -1.34 4.19
CA PRO A 217 6.51 -0.32 5.15
C PRO A 217 6.19 1.00 4.43
N VAL A 218 5.02 1.57 4.72
CA VAL A 218 4.51 2.78 4.08
C VAL A 218 4.62 3.96 5.04
N GLY A 219 5.01 5.12 4.52
CA GLY A 219 5.06 6.38 5.24
C GLY A 219 4.63 7.55 4.36
N ASN A 220 4.68 8.77 4.88
CA ASN A 220 4.36 9.95 4.08
C ASN A 220 5.41 10.13 2.96
N PRO A 221 5.00 10.31 1.70
CA PRO A 221 5.95 10.55 0.61
C PRO A 221 6.69 11.89 0.74
N LEU A 222 6.16 12.84 1.52
CA LEU A 222 6.80 14.13 1.80
C LEU A 222 7.63 14.13 3.10
N ALA A 223 7.85 12.97 3.72
CA ALA A 223 8.62 12.86 4.97
C ALA A 223 9.99 13.56 4.85
N GLY A 224 10.31 14.42 5.82
CA GLY A 224 11.54 15.21 5.88
C GLY A 224 11.55 16.45 4.99
N ILE A 225 10.52 16.72 4.19
CA ILE A 225 10.43 17.91 3.31
C ILE A 225 9.12 18.69 3.48
N ASP A 226 8.12 18.11 4.11
CA ASP A 226 6.81 18.73 4.32
C ASP A 226 6.89 19.83 5.39
N PRO A 227 6.47 21.07 5.10
CA PRO A 227 6.36 22.11 6.13
C PRO A 227 5.40 21.76 7.27
N GLU A 228 4.39 20.92 7.01
CA GLU A 228 3.32 20.54 7.93
C GLU A 228 3.48 19.09 8.44
N GLU A 229 4.67 18.51 8.37
CA GLU A 229 4.86 17.16 8.89
C GLU A 229 4.84 17.12 10.42
N ILE A 230 4.23 16.07 10.96
CA ILE A 230 4.25 15.77 12.41
C ILE A 230 5.58 15.13 12.76
N VAL A 231 6.02 14.17 11.95
CA VAL A 231 7.27 13.43 12.14
C VAL A 231 7.80 12.88 10.81
N ASP A 232 9.11 12.88 10.65
CA ASP A 232 9.78 12.18 9.54
C ASP A 232 9.66 10.67 9.71
N THR A 233 8.90 10.02 8.85
CA THR A 233 8.63 8.58 8.92
C THR A 233 9.72 7.70 8.34
N ARG A 234 10.69 8.26 7.60
CA ARG A 234 11.75 7.51 6.91
C ARG A 234 12.63 6.69 7.86
N PRO A 235 13.12 7.24 8.99
CA PRO A 235 13.92 6.46 9.93
C PRO A 235 13.19 5.22 10.46
N TYR A 236 11.91 5.35 10.84
CA TYR A 236 11.09 4.25 11.36
C TYR A 236 10.85 3.18 10.30
N ASN A 237 10.45 3.57 9.08
CA ASN A 237 10.20 2.63 8.00
C ASN A 237 11.48 1.91 7.55
N ASN A 238 12.64 2.57 7.60
CA ASN A 238 13.94 1.94 7.34
C ASN A 238 14.27 0.89 8.41
N LEU A 239 14.14 1.22 9.69
CA LEU A 239 14.36 0.28 10.80
C LEU A 239 13.40 -0.92 10.72
N LEU A 240 12.11 -0.69 10.43
CA LEU A 240 11.14 -1.75 10.19
C LEU A 240 11.55 -2.65 9.01
N SER A 241 12.00 -2.07 7.89
CA SER A 241 12.44 -2.83 6.72
C SER A 241 13.70 -3.64 7.01
N GLN A 242 14.68 -3.06 7.71
CA GLN A 242 15.89 -3.75 8.15
C GLN A 242 15.58 -4.94 9.06
N PHE A 243 14.70 -4.75 10.03
CA PHE A 243 14.22 -5.85 10.90
C PHE A 243 13.52 -6.94 10.08
N ILE A 244 12.54 -6.57 9.23
CA ILE A 244 11.74 -7.53 8.45
C ILE A 244 12.61 -8.39 7.54
N THR A 245 13.63 -7.80 6.93
CA THR A 245 14.51 -8.47 5.96
C THR A 245 15.81 -9.01 6.56
N GLY A 246 16.03 -8.82 7.87
CA GLY A 246 17.30 -9.17 8.50
C GLY A 246 18.48 -8.45 7.84
N ASN A 247 18.35 -7.14 7.57
CA ASN A 247 19.33 -6.35 6.81
C ASN A 247 19.63 -6.94 5.41
N SER A 248 18.60 -7.42 4.72
CA SER A 248 18.66 -8.09 3.41
C SER A 248 19.33 -9.48 3.41
N LEU A 249 19.57 -10.07 4.57
CA LEU A 249 20.08 -11.44 4.74
C LEU A 249 18.97 -12.46 4.97
N GLY A 250 17.75 -11.98 5.19
CA GLY A 250 16.59 -12.80 5.54
C GLY A 250 16.34 -12.85 7.05
N ASN A 251 15.06 -12.80 7.44
CA ASN A 251 14.65 -12.95 8.85
C ASN A 251 13.66 -14.10 9.00
N PRO A 252 14.14 -15.32 9.35
CA PRO A 252 13.29 -16.49 9.56
C PRO A 252 12.22 -16.30 10.64
N ALA A 253 12.48 -15.47 11.65
CA ALA A 253 11.55 -15.24 12.75
C ALA A 253 10.20 -14.66 12.30
N VAL A 254 10.17 -13.92 11.17
CA VAL A 254 8.97 -13.27 10.63
C VAL A 254 8.68 -13.65 9.17
N SER A 255 9.33 -14.67 8.63
CA SER A 255 9.15 -15.13 7.26
C SER A 255 8.04 -16.16 7.08
N ASN A 256 7.56 -16.81 8.14
CA ASN A 256 6.50 -17.81 8.10
C ASN A 256 5.24 -17.33 8.83
N LEU A 257 4.64 -16.25 8.34
CA LEU A 257 3.35 -15.76 8.84
C LEU A 257 2.19 -16.62 8.31
N PRO A 258 1.02 -16.63 8.96
CA PRO A 258 -0.20 -17.27 8.41
C PRO A 258 -0.65 -16.64 7.08
N ARG A 259 -0.38 -15.34 6.88
CA ARG A 259 -0.76 -14.56 5.69
C ARG A 259 0.11 -13.32 5.53
N LYS A 260 -0.01 -12.66 4.34
CA LYS A 260 0.58 -11.32 4.10
C LYS A 260 0.15 -10.33 5.20
N TRP A 261 1.04 -9.42 5.55
CA TRP A 261 0.84 -8.42 6.58
C TRP A 261 1.36 -7.06 6.13
N ASN A 262 0.67 -5.99 6.51
CA ASN A 262 0.92 -4.63 6.08
C ASN A 262 1.20 -3.72 7.28
N VAL A 263 2.13 -2.78 7.12
CA VAL A 263 2.46 -1.79 8.14
C VAL A 263 2.61 -0.41 7.53
N CYS A 264 2.23 0.61 8.30
CA CYS A 264 2.52 2.01 8.00
C CYS A 264 2.87 2.79 9.26
N VAL A 265 3.63 3.86 9.07
CA VAL A 265 3.92 4.88 10.08
C VAL A 265 3.35 6.20 9.57
N VAL A 266 2.41 6.76 10.31
CA VAL A 266 1.78 8.04 9.96
C VAL A 266 2.69 9.19 10.36
N GLY A 267 2.91 10.14 9.44
CA GLY A 267 3.79 11.28 9.65
C GLY A 267 3.16 12.62 9.36
N SER A 268 1.92 12.65 8.85
CA SER A 268 1.24 13.89 8.49
C SER A 268 -0.24 13.86 8.85
N HIS A 269 -0.86 15.03 8.82
CA HIS A 269 -2.29 15.19 9.04
C HIS A 269 -3.13 14.62 7.88
N ASP A 270 -2.57 14.48 6.69
CA ASP A 270 -3.27 13.96 5.49
C ASP A 270 -3.65 12.48 5.57
N LEU A 271 -3.09 11.71 6.52
CA LEU A 271 -3.25 10.26 6.63
C LEU A 271 -3.02 9.55 5.28
N TYR A 272 -2.02 10.02 4.54
CA TYR A 272 -1.71 9.59 3.18
C TYR A 272 -1.33 8.10 3.12
N GLU A 273 -0.87 7.56 4.24
CA GLU A 273 -0.45 6.19 4.45
C GLU A 273 -1.62 5.19 4.52
N HIS A 274 -2.85 5.68 4.58
CA HIS A 274 -4.08 4.90 4.75
C HIS A 274 -4.02 3.96 5.98
N PRO A 275 -3.83 4.50 7.22
CA PRO A 275 -3.59 3.68 8.42
C PRO A 275 -4.69 2.65 8.69
N HIS A 276 -5.94 2.99 8.43
CA HIS A 276 -7.12 2.16 8.70
C HIS A 276 -7.22 0.89 7.83
N ILE A 277 -6.39 0.72 6.78
CA ILE A 277 -6.35 -0.49 5.95
C ILE A 277 -5.03 -1.27 6.08
N ASN A 278 -4.24 -1.00 7.11
CA ASN A 278 -3.02 -1.73 7.44
C ASN A 278 -3.24 -2.67 8.62
N ASP A 279 -2.51 -3.80 8.64
CA ASP A 279 -2.55 -4.75 9.77
C ASP A 279 -1.96 -4.14 11.04
N LEU A 280 -1.00 -3.20 10.90
CA LEU A 280 -0.50 -2.34 11.97
C LEU A 280 -0.29 -0.93 11.43
N ALA A 281 -0.75 0.08 12.18
CA ALA A 281 -0.47 1.47 11.90
C ALA A 281 -0.03 2.18 13.19
N TYR A 282 1.04 2.98 13.06
CA TYR A 282 1.57 3.84 14.10
C TYR A 282 1.03 5.25 13.91
N MET A 283 0.22 5.71 14.87
CA MET A 283 -0.44 7.03 14.88
C MET A 283 0.30 7.96 15.83
N PRO A 284 0.91 9.07 15.39
CA PRO A 284 1.73 9.92 16.25
C PRO A 284 0.92 10.51 17.41
N ALA A 285 1.44 10.37 18.61
CA ALA A 285 0.85 10.87 19.84
C ALA A 285 1.94 11.15 20.88
N THR A 286 1.71 12.15 21.74
CA THR A 286 2.55 12.37 22.93
C THR A 286 1.92 11.71 24.16
N LYS A 287 2.74 11.31 25.12
CA LYS A 287 2.30 10.81 26.41
C LYS A 287 3.28 11.23 27.50
N ASP A 288 2.80 11.95 28.50
CA ASP A 288 3.63 12.47 29.59
C ASP A 288 4.86 13.24 29.07
N GLY A 289 4.70 14.03 28.02
CA GLY A 289 5.75 14.80 27.35
C GLY A 289 6.73 13.97 26.50
N ARG A 290 6.52 12.66 26.36
CA ARG A 290 7.31 11.77 25.48
C ARG A 290 6.63 11.62 24.12
N PHE A 291 7.39 11.71 23.04
CA PHE A 291 6.89 11.42 21.70
C PHE A 291 6.85 9.90 21.45
N GLY A 292 5.80 9.45 20.79
CA GLY A 292 5.60 8.07 20.41
C GLY A 292 4.35 7.90 19.54
N PHE A 293 3.74 6.71 19.60
CA PHE A 293 2.65 6.34 18.72
C PHE A 293 1.54 5.58 19.45
N ASN A 294 0.30 5.97 19.23
CA ASN A 294 -0.85 5.10 19.41
C ASN A 294 -0.92 4.06 18.28
N LEU A 295 -1.62 2.96 18.50
CA LEU A 295 -1.62 1.83 17.59
C LEU A 295 -3.02 1.48 17.08
N LEU A 296 -3.13 1.31 15.75
CA LEU A 296 -4.28 0.68 15.12
C LEU A 296 -3.87 -0.69 14.58
N VAL A 297 -4.75 -1.70 14.71
CA VAL A 297 -4.46 -3.07 14.29
C VAL A 297 -5.57 -3.69 13.47
N GLY A 298 -5.22 -4.61 12.56
CA GLY A 298 -6.14 -5.51 11.90
C GLY A 298 -6.78 -5.01 10.61
N GLY A 299 -6.48 -3.81 10.11
CA GLY A 299 -6.99 -3.32 8.84
C GLY A 299 -6.52 -4.15 7.65
N PHE A 300 -7.44 -4.54 6.76
CA PHE A 300 -7.06 -5.33 5.59
C PHE A 300 -8.14 -5.42 4.52
N PHE A 301 -7.68 -5.81 3.32
CA PHE A 301 -8.55 -6.21 2.20
C PHE A 301 -8.31 -7.67 1.81
N SER A 302 -9.40 -8.39 1.53
CA SER A 302 -9.36 -9.74 0.96
C SER A 302 -10.65 -10.04 0.17
N ALA A 303 -10.65 -11.15 -0.58
CA ALA A 303 -11.81 -11.56 -1.40
C ALA A 303 -13.09 -11.87 -0.59
N LYS A 304 -12.96 -12.19 0.69
CA LYS A 304 -14.11 -12.57 1.55
C LYS A 304 -14.53 -11.47 2.50
N ARG A 305 -13.62 -10.60 2.87
CA ARG A 305 -13.86 -9.54 3.86
C ARG A 305 -12.86 -8.41 3.67
N CYS A 306 -13.35 -7.20 3.82
CA CYS A 306 -12.55 -6.01 4.08
C CYS A 306 -12.88 -5.53 5.49
N ALA A 307 -11.88 -5.06 6.22
CA ALA A 307 -12.08 -4.52 7.57
C ALA A 307 -11.14 -3.34 7.79
N GLU A 308 -11.64 -2.36 8.49
CA GLU A 308 -10.84 -1.25 8.98
C GLU A 308 -10.09 -1.66 10.25
N ALA A 309 -8.93 -1.06 10.47
CA ALA A 309 -8.15 -1.25 11.67
C ALA A 309 -8.89 -0.69 12.90
N VAL A 310 -8.71 -1.36 14.03
CA VAL A 310 -9.28 -0.95 15.31
C VAL A 310 -8.16 -0.50 16.27
N PRO A 311 -8.44 0.41 17.24
CA PRO A 311 -7.47 0.74 18.28
C PRO A 311 -7.06 -0.50 19.08
N LEU A 312 -5.74 -0.65 19.30
CA LEU A 312 -5.21 -1.68 20.20
C LEU A 312 -5.27 -1.25 21.68
N ASP A 313 -5.62 -0.02 21.93
CA ASP A 313 -5.49 0.63 23.24
C ASP A 313 -4.05 0.50 23.79
N ALA A 314 -3.11 0.93 22.98
CA ALA A 314 -1.70 0.88 23.32
C ALA A 314 -0.95 2.08 22.75
N TRP A 315 0.05 2.51 23.51
CA TRP A 315 1.01 3.54 23.12
C TRP A 315 2.43 3.00 23.31
N VAL A 316 3.32 3.34 22.39
CA VAL A 316 4.74 3.03 22.47
C VAL A 316 5.60 4.25 22.22
N SER A 317 6.77 4.29 22.85
CA SER A 317 7.78 5.30 22.55
C SER A 317 8.32 5.12 21.12
N ALA A 318 8.94 6.16 20.59
CA ALA A 318 9.58 6.12 19.28
C ALA A 318 10.65 5.01 19.17
N ASP A 319 11.33 4.68 20.25
CA ASP A 319 12.36 3.64 20.29
C ASP A 319 11.77 2.22 20.27
N ASP A 320 10.52 2.06 20.66
CA ASP A 320 9.82 0.77 20.73
C ASP A 320 9.06 0.39 19.46
N VAL A 321 9.17 1.15 18.37
CA VAL A 321 8.51 0.86 17.08
C VAL A 321 8.88 -0.52 16.55
N VAL A 322 10.15 -0.89 16.50
CA VAL A 322 10.59 -2.22 16.03
C VAL A 322 10.28 -3.33 17.06
N PRO A 323 10.56 -3.18 18.36
CA PRO A 323 10.11 -4.14 19.38
C PRO A 323 8.62 -4.46 19.32
N LEU A 324 7.76 -3.44 19.18
CA LEU A 324 6.31 -3.67 19.05
C LEU A 324 5.96 -4.41 17.75
N CYS A 325 6.52 -3.99 16.61
CA CYS A 325 6.28 -4.69 15.35
C CYS A 325 6.63 -6.18 15.46
N LYS A 326 7.77 -6.50 16.08
CA LYS A 326 8.19 -7.87 16.38
C LYS A 326 7.14 -8.59 17.24
N ALA A 327 6.73 -8.00 18.35
CA ALA A 327 5.75 -8.60 19.27
C ALA A 327 4.41 -8.91 18.58
N VAL A 328 3.89 -8.00 17.76
CA VAL A 328 2.66 -8.20 16.98
C VAL A 328 2.83 -9.30 15.93
N LEU A 329 3.96 -9.32 15.21
CA LEU A 329 4.25 -10.35 14.21
C LEU A 329 4.42 -11.73 14.82
N GLU A 330 5.07 -11.84 15.98
CA GLU A 330 5.23 -13.09 16.70
C GLU A 330 3.88 -13.59 17.24
N ALA A 331 3.05 -12.73 17.81
CA ALA A 331 1.70 -13.11 18.21
C ALA A 331 0.88 -13.64 17.02
N PHE A 332 0.94 -12.96 15.88
CA PHE A 332 0.26 -13.41 14.67
C PHE A 332 0.85 -14.70 14.08
N ARG A 333 2.18 -14.86 14.05
CA ARG A 333 2.88 -16.08 13.61
C ARG A 333 2.48 -17.29 14.45
N ASP A 334 2.50 -17.10 15.76
CA ASP A 334 2.31 -18.18 16.75
C ASP A 334 0.84 -18.62 16.85
N LEU A 335 -0.10 -17.66 16.88
CA LEU A 335 -1.50 -17.91 17.20
C LEU A 335 -2.42 -17.91 15.97
N GLY A 336 -1.99 -17.36 14.85
CA GLY A 336 -2.80 -17.19 13.65
C GLY A 336 -3.25 -18.50 13.02
N PHE A 337 -4.50 -18.54 12.55
CA PHE A 337 -5.08 -19.72 11.89
C PHE A 337 -4.42 -19.98 10.52
N ARG A 338 -4.17 -21.26 10.18
CA ARG A 338 -3.46 -21.68 8.96
C ARG A 338 -4.26 -22.64 8.06
N GLY A 339 -5.53 -22.85 8.36
CA GLY A 339 -6.42 -23.69 7.57
C GLY A 339 -6.97 -22.97 6.32
N ASN A 340 -8.21 -22.50 6.38
CA ASN A 340 -8.81 -21.77 5.25
C ASN A 340 -8.09 -20.45 4.98
N ARG A 341 -7.37 -20.37 3.84
CA ARG A 341 -6.53 -19.23 3.47
C ARG A 341 -7.28 -17.89 3.38
N GLN A 342 -8.59 -17.90 3.21
CA GLN A 342 -9.43 -16.69 3.20
C GLN A 342 -9.71 -16.13 4.60
N LYS A 343 -9.43 -16.93 5.65
CA LYS A 343 -9.63 -16.58 7.06
C LYS A 343 -8.32 -16.56 7.86
N THR A 344 -7.19 -16.23 7.23
CA THR A 344 -5.85 -16.27 7.85
C THR A 344 -5.21 -14.87 8.00
N ARG A 345 -5.94 -13.76 7.76
CA ARG A 345 -5.45 -12.40 8.06
C ARG A 345 -5.54 -12.14 9.56
N MET A 346 -4.74 -11.18 10.05
CA MET A 346 -4.61 -10.91 11.48
C MET A 346 -5.94 -10.52 12.15
N MET A 347 -6.83 -9.78 11.48
CA MET A 347 -8.14 -9.43 12.04
C MET A 347 -8.98 -10.67 12.41
N TRP A 348 -8.85 -11.78 11.70
CA TRP A 348 -9.53 -13.03 12.08
C TRP A 348 -9.04 -13.58 13.42
N LEU A 349 -7.74 -13.40 13.73
CA LEU A 349 -7.19 -13.73 15.04
C LEU A 349 -7.71 -12.77 16.11
N ILE A 350 -7.76 -11.46 15.81
CA ILE A 350 -8.30 -10.45 16.73
C ILE A 350 -9.78 -10.70 17.03
N ASP A 351 -10.59 -11.02 16.01
CA ASP A 351 -12.01 -11.37 16.21
C ASP A 351 -12.19 -12.61 17.09
N GLU A 352 -11.29 -13.59 16.95
CA GLU A 352 -11.36 -14.85 17.69
C GLU A 352 -10.95 -14.70 19.15
N LEU A 353 -9.91 -13.91 19.44
CA LEU A 353 -9.40 -13.70 20.79
C LEU A 353 -10.12 -12.57 21.53
N GLY A 354 -10.63 -11.57 20.80
CA GLY A 354 -10.96 -10.26 21.32
C GLY A 354 -9.73 -9.35 21.43
N ILE A 355 -9.96 -8.03 21.36
CA ILE A 355 -8.87 -7.05 21.30
C ILE A 355 -8.00 -7.04 22.58
N GLU A 356 -8.59 -7.18 23.75
CA GLU A 356 -7.87 -7.19 25.03
C GLU A 356 -6.97 -8.44 25.18
N ALA A 357 -7.46 -9.62 24.80
CA ALA A 357 -6.63 -10.82 24.83
C ALA A 357 -5.50 -10.74 23.78
N PHE A 358 -5.78 -10.20 22.59
CA PHE A 358 -4.74 -9.98 21.60
C PHE A 358 -3.69 -8.97 22.10
N ARG A 359 -4.12 -7.86 22.74
CA ARG A 359 -3.24 -6.88 23.38
C ARG A 359 -2.34 -7.54 24.42
N SER A 360 -2.91 -8.37 25.30
CA SER A 360 -2.15 -9.12 26.32
C SER A 360 -1.13 -10.08 25.71
N GLU A 361 -1.44 -10.72 24.58
CA GLU A 361 -0.48 -11.57 23.86
C GLU A 361 0.66 -10.76 23.22
N VAL A 362 0.40 -9.56 22.75
CA VAL A 362 1.45 -8.63 22.28
C VAL A 362 2.32 -8.18 23.45
N GLU A 363 1.71 -7.76 24.55
CA GLU A 363 2.41 -7.31 25.77
C GLU A 363 3.41 -8.34 26.31
N LYS A 364 3.01 -9.62 26.39
CA LYS A 364 3.89 -10.74 26.80
C LYS A 364 5.15 -10.89 25.94
N ARG A 365 5.10 -10.43 24.67
CA ARG A 365 6.20 -10.50 23.69
C ARG A 365 7.02 -9.22 23.61
N MET A 366 6.61 -8.17 24.32
CA MET A 366 7.42 -6.97 24.48
C MET A 366 8.64 -7.26 25.39
N PRO A 367 9.81 -6.63 25.16
CA PRO A 367 11.01 -6.90 25.95
C PRO A 367 10.80 -6.77 27.46
N GLN A 368 10.04 -5.76 27.88
CA GLN A 368 9.75 -5.48 29.28
C GLN A 368 8.47 -6.20 29.79
N GLN A 369 7.78 -6.94 28.91
CA GLN A 369 6.45 -7.51 29.16
C GLN A 369 5.45 -6.45 29.67
N GLN A 370 5.57 -5.24 29.17
CA GLN A 370 4.71 -4.11 29.50
C GLN A 370 4.34 -3.36 28.22
N LEU A 371 3.09 -2.90 28.16
CA LEU A 371 2.55 -2.11 27.06
C LEU A 371 1.65 -1.02 27.65
N GLU A 372 2.05 0.23 27.49
CA GLU A 372 1.27 1.36 27.99
C GLU A 372 -0.08 1.46 27.25
N ARG A 373 -1.12 1.96 27.95
CA ARG A 373 -2.41 2.27 27.34
C ARG A 373 -2.28 3.45 26.39
N ALA A 374 -3.17 3.53 25.41
CA ALA A 374 -3.18 4.61 24.43
C ALA A 374 -3.20 5.99 25.08
N SER A 375 -2.54 6.94 24.44
CA SER A 375 -2.58 8.35 24.84
C SER A 375 -3.81 9.04 24.28
N SER A 376 -4.36 9.99 25.05
CA SER A 376 -5.38 10.93 24.57
C SER A 376 -4.80 12.11 23.76
N GLU A 377 -3.46 12.25 23.75
CA GLU A 377 -2.74 13.37 23.11
C GLU A 377 -2.33 13.00 21.70
N GLU A 378 -3.31 12.71 20.83
CA GLU A 378 -3.08 12.45 19.41
C GLU A 378 -2.62 13.72 18.69
N LEU A 379 -1.61 13.60 17.82
CA LEU A 379 -1.03 14.72 17.08
C LEU A 379 -1.69 14.95 15.72
N VAL A 380 -2.38 13.96 15.17
CA VAL A 380 -3.11 14.10 13.91
C VAL A 380 -4.37 14.94 14.14
N GLN A 381 -4.50 16.00 13.35
CA GLN A 381 -5.69 16.88 13.42
C GLN A 381 -6.87 16.21 12.71
N LYS A 382 -8.02 16.10 13.41
CA LYS A 382 -9.23 15.44 12.87
C LYS A 382 -9.92 16.21 11.74
N GLN A 383 -9.75 17.54 11.68
CA GLN A 383 -10.38 18.43 10.69
C GLN A 383 -9.34 18.92 9.67
N TRP A 384 -8.49 18.03 9.19
CA TRP A 384 -7.49 18.37 8.18
C TRP A 384 -8.02 18.05 6.79
N GLU A 385 -7.95 19.01 5.86
CA GLU A 385 -8.24 18.78 4.46
C GLU A 385 -7.02 18.16 3.79
N ARG A 386 -7.22 17.02 3.12
CA ARG A 386 -6.14 16.31 2.43
C ARG A 386 -5.63 17.12 1.25
N ARG A 387 -4.33 17.37 1.22
CA ARG A 387 -3.67 18.18 0.19
C ARG A 387 -3.47 17.42 -1.12
N ASP A 388 -3.43 18.16 -2.21
CA ASP A 388 -2.98 17.69 -3.52
C ASP A 388 -1.45 17.78 -3.60
N TYR A 389 -0.78 16.70 -3.98
CA TYR A 389 0.68 16.66 -4.11
C TYR A 389 1.16 16.77 -5.56
N PHE A 390 0.27 16.97 -6.53
CA PHE A 390 0.66 17.25 -7.91
C PHE A 390 1.09 18.71 -8.08
N GLY A 391 1.99 18.94 -9.07
CA GLY A 391 2.52 20.28 -9.30
C GLY A 391 3.71 20.62 -8.41
N VAL A 392 4.05 21.89 -8.39
CA VAL A 392 5.19 22.41 -7.63
C VAL A 392 4.73 22.95 -6.29
N HIS A 393 5.38 22.50 -5.22
CA HIS A 393 5.09 22.92 -3.86
C HIS A 393 6.37 23.26 -3.11
N PRO A 394 6.34 24.27 -2.21
CA PRO A 394 7.49 24.58 -1.36
C PRO A 394 7.76 23.45 -0.36
N GLN A 395 9.03 23.28 -0.01
CA GLN A 395 9.47 22.43 1.08
C GLN A 395 9.70 23.23 2.37
N LYS A 396 9.88 22.54 3.50
CA LYS A 396 10.30 23.20 4.75
C LYS A 396 11.73 23.77 4.66
N GLN A 397 12.55 23.25 3.74
CA GLN A 397 13.89 23.79 3.45
C GLN A 397 13.74 25.03 2.57
N GLU A 398 14.23 26.16 3.07
CA GLU A 398 14.17 27.43 2.36
C GLU A 398 14.86 27.36 0.98
N GLY A 399 14.23 27.94 -0.05
CA GLY A 399 14.76 27.94 -1.41
C GLY A 399 14.57 26.64 -2.19
N LEU A 400 13.98 25.60 -1.58
CA LEU A 400 13.72 24.31 -2.22
C LEU A 400 12.21 24.06 -2.38
N SER A 401 11.89 23.35 -3.46
CA SER A 401 10.55 22.84 -3.76
C SER A 401 10.59 21.37 -4.15
N PHE A 402 9.43 20.72 -4.12
CA PHE A 402 9.24 19.43 -4.78
C PHE A 402 8.23 19.56 -5.93
N ILE A 403 8.28 18.61 -6.86
CA ILE A 403 7.29 18.47 -7.91
C ILE A 403 6.64 17.09 -7.86
N GLY A 404 5.32 17.05 -7.83
CA GLY A 404 4.54 15.83 -7.96
C GLY A 404 4.13 15.60 -9.41
N LEU A 405 4.41 14.40 -9.93
CA LEU A 405 4.20 14.01 -11.32
C LEU A 405 3.16 12.88 -11.41
N HIS A 406 2.19 13.05 -12.31
CA HIS A 406 1.22 12.00 -12.62
C HIS A 406 1.85 10.93 -13.49
N ILE A 407 1.88 9.71 -12.98
CA ILE A 407 2.28 8.53 -13.74
C ILE A 407 1.00 7.76 -14.11
N PRO A 408 0.56 7.79 -15.37
CA PRO A 408 -0.71 7.17 -15.78
C PRO A 408 -0.83 5.73 -15.29
N VAL A 409 -1.77 5.49 -14.34
CA VAL A 409 -1.98 4.23 -13.64
C VAL A 409 -0.71 3.56 -13.08
N GLY A 410 0.33 4.36 -12.82
CA GLY A 410 1.61 3.93 -12.24
C GLY A 410 2.48 3.08 -13.17
N ARG A 411 2.27 3.07 -14.52
CA ARG A 411 3.03 2.27 -15.47
C ARG A 411 4.17 3.06 -16.12
N LEU A 412 5.40 2.48 -16.12
CA LEU A 412 6.60 3.06 -16.74
C LEU A 412 7.32 2.06 -17.63
N GLN A 413 7.91 2.57 -18.71
CA GLN A 413 8.89 1.86 -19.53
C GLN A 413 10.32 2.15 -19.05
N ALA A 414 11.31 1.44 -19.57
CA ALA A 414 12.71 1.64 -19.19
C ALA A 414 13.18 3.08 -19.45
N ASP A 415 12.87 3.61 -20.61
CA ASP A 415 13.29 4.97 -21.00
C ASP A 415 12.62 6.05 -20.11
N ASP A 416 11.39 5.82 -19.62
CA ASP A 416 10.74 6.70 -18.65
C ASP A 416 11.49 6.75 -17.32
N MET A 417 11.94 5.59 -16.85
CA MET A 417 12.69 5.49 -15.60
C MET A 417 14.08 6.13 -15.72
N GLU A 418 14.76 5.94 -16.85
CA GLU A 418 16.03 6.60 -17.14
C GLU A 418 15.87 8.11 -17.14
N GLU A 419 14.82 8.62 -17.78
CA GLU A 419 14.54 10.05 -17.88
C GLU A 419 14.13 10.66 -16.53
N LEU A 420 13.29 9.99 -15.74
CA LEU A 420 12.98 10.41 -14.36
C LEU A 420 14.24 10.49 -13.49
N ALA A 421 15.14 9.52 -13.63
CA ALA A 421 16.41 9.53 -12.92
C ALA A 421 17.30 10.69 -13.35
N ARG A 422 17.34 11.01 -14.67
CA ARG A 422 18.05 12.19 -15.19
C ARG A 422 17.49 13.49 -14.62
N LEU A 423 16.16 13.62 -14.60
CA LEU A 423 15.51 14.81 -14.04
C LEU A 423 15.82 14.98 -12.55
N ALA A 424 15.79 13.88 -11.78
CA ALA A 424 16.12 13.91 -10.35
C ALA A 424 17.57 14.36 -10.10
N ASP A 425 18.53 13.94 -10.93
CA ASP A 425 19.93 14.36 -10.81
C ASP A 425 20.15 15.81 -11.28
N THR A 426 19.48 16.21 -12.36
CA THR A 426 19.69 17.53 -12.98
C THR A 426 19.07 18.65 -12.14
N TYR A 427 17.88 18.43 -11.63
CA TYR A 427 17.06 19.45 -11.00
C TYR A 427 16.95 19.32 -9.49
N GLY A 428 16.98 18.08 -8.96
CA GLY A 428 16.87 17.76 -7.56
C GLY A 428 18.18 17.25 -6.95
N SER A 429 18.07 16.32 -6.01
CA SER A 429 19.19 15.70 -5.30
C SER A 429 19.46 14.25 -5.72
N GLY A 430 18.94 13.80 -6.85
CA GLY A 430 19.02 12.40 -7.27
C GLY A 430 18.04 11.49 -6.50
N GLU A 431 17.06 12.04 -5.79
CA GLU A 431 16.04 11.29 -5.06
C GLU A 431 14.70 11.32 -5.82
N LEU A 432 13.99 10.21 -5.77
CA LEU A 432 12.62 10.04 -6.26
C LEU A 432 11.78 9.43 -5.14
N ARG A 433 10.50 9.78 -5.06
CA ARG A 433 9.58 9.25 -4.06
C ARG A 433 8.32 8.71 -4.71
N LEU A 434 8.00 7.46 -4.41
CA LEU A 434 6.81 6.80 -4.90
C LEU A 434 5.63 7.05 -3.95
N THR A 435 4.45 7.26 -4.50
CA THR A 435 3.25 7.49 -3.70
C THR A 435 2.33 6.27 -3.66
N VAL A 436 1.46 6.18 -2.64
CA VAL A 436 0.43 5.13 -2.55
C VAL A 436 -0.63 5.26 -3.65
N GLU A 437 -0.72 6.40 -4.32
CA GLU A 437 -1.60 6.65 -5.47
C GLU A 437 -0.88 6.42 -6.80
N GLN A 438 0.23 5.67 -6.77
CA GLN A 438 0.96 5.21 -7.96
C GLN A 438 1.64 6.34 -8.76
N ASN A 439 2.03 7.43 -8.12
CA ASN A 439 2.67 8.58 -8.73
C ASN A 439 4.12 8.75 -8.22
N VAL A 440 4.84 9.72 -8.76
CA VAL A 440 6.24 10.02 -8.43
C VAL A 440 6.40 11.47 -8.01
N ILE A 441 7.22 11.72 -6.99
CA ILE A 441 7.64 13.05 -6.56
C ILE A 441 9.15 13.16 -6.75
N ILE A 442 9.60 14.29 -7.29
CA ILE A 442 11.00 14.69 -7.31
C ILE A 442 11.18 15.80 -6.26
N PRO A 443 11.91 15.53 -5.16
CA PRO A 443 12.17 16.52 -4.13
C PRO A 443 13.45 17.32 -4.38
N ASN A 444 13.68 18.32 -3.49
CA ASN A 444 14.92 19.08 -3.36
C ASN A 444 15.31 19.87 -4.63
N ILE A 445 14.32 20.42 -5.31
CA ILE A 445 14.52 21.26 -6.52
C ILE A 445 14.76 22.70 -6.07
N GLU A 446 15.90 23.28 -6.46
CA GLU A 446 16.13 24.70 -6.28
C GLU A 446 15.08 25.53 -7.01
N ASN A 447 14.48 26.52 -6.35
CA ASN A 447 13.41 27.34 -6.93
C ASN A 447 13.82 28.02 -8.26
N SER A 448 15.10 28.33 -8.43
CA SER A 448 15.67 28.88 -9.68
C SER A 448 15.61 27.91 -10.87
N LYS A 449 15.49 26.60 -10.63
CA LYS A 449 15.48 25.57 -11.68
C LYS A 449 14.07 25.14 -12.10
N ILE A 450 13.03 25.55 -11.36
CA ILE A 450 11.64 25.10 -11.60
C ILE A 450 11.17 25.41 -13.01
N GLU A 451 11.39 26.63 -13.49
CA GLU A 451 10.94 27.03 -14.85
C GLU A 451 11.60 26.18 -15.96
N ALA A 452 12.87 25.81 -15.78
CA ALA A 452 13.57 24.95 -16.72
C ALA A 452 13.01 23.50 -16.66
N LEU A 453 12.78 22.96 -15.45
CA LEU A 453 12.19 21.65 -15.25
C LEU A 453 10.79 21.53 -15.89
N LEU A 454 9.93 22.54 -15.73
CA LEU A 454 8.58 22.54 -16.30
C LEU A 454 8.57 22.57 -17.85
N LYS A 455 9.70 22.88 -18.49
CA LYS A 455 9.86 22.84 -19.95
C LYS A 455 10.34 21.49 -20.48
N GLU A 456 10.72 20.57 -19.60
CA GLU A 456 11.19 19.24 -19.99
C GLU A 456 10.12 18.46 -20.76
N PRO A 457 10.49 17.78 -21.87
CA PRO A 457 9.54 17.05 -22.73
C PRO A 457 8.73 15.99 -21.96
N LEU A 458 9.37 15.24 -21.05
CA LEU A 458 8.70 14.20 -20.28
C LEU A 458 7.50 14.73 -19.48
N LEU A 459 7.61 15.95 -18.92
CA LEU A 459 6.54 16.56 -18.14
C LEU A 459 5.41 17.11 -19.02
N LYS A 460 5.74 17.57 -20.23
CA LYS A 460 4.75 18.10 -21.18
C LYS A 460 3.96 16.99 -21.87
N ASP A 461 4.66 15.97 -22.29
CA ASP A 461 4.09 14.97 -23.20
C ASP A 461 3.52 13.76 -22.47
N ARG A 462 3.98 13.49 -21.24
CA ARG A 462 3.70 12.19 -20.63
C ARG A 462 3.39 12.19 -19.12
N PHE A 463 4.20 12.86 -18.31
CA PHE A 463 4.06 12.84 -16.84
C PHE A 463 3.74 14.24 -16.30
N SER A 464 2.56 14.72 -16.66
CA SER A 464 2.13 16.06 -16.32
C SER A 464 2.13 16.30 -14.79
N PRO A 465 2.66 17.44 -14.33
CA PRO A 465 2.46 17.91 -12.96
C PRO A 465 1.03 18.43 -12.73
N GLU A 466 0.27 18.70 -13.80
CA GLU A 466 -1.10 19.22 -13.76
C GLU A 466 -2.06 18.32 -14.57
N PRO A 467 -2.27 17.04 -14.14
CA PRO A 467 -3.17 16.16 -14.86
C PRO A 467 -4.63 16.60 -14.68
N PRO A 468 -5.52 16.22 -15.61
CA PRO A 468 -6.95 16.45 -15.47
C PRO A 468 -7.49 15.88 -14.16
N LEU A 469 -8.51 16.53 -13.57
CA LEU A 469 -9.02 16.22 -12.23
C LEU A 469 -9.40 14.75 -12.02
N LEU A 470 -10.01 14.09 -13.03
CA LEU A 470 -10.36 12.68 -12.93
C LEU A 470 -9.13 11.75 -13.04
N MET A 471 -8.01 12.23 -13.60
CA MET A 471 -6.76 11.45 -13.65
C MET A 471 -5.98 11.53 -12.34
N LYS A 472 -6.13 12.61 -11.55
CA LYS A 472 -5.40 12.80 -10.28
C LYS A 472 -5.62 11.66 -9.29
N GLY A 473 -6.84 11.12 -9.22
CA GLY A 473 -7.21 10.05 -8.29
C GLY A 473 -7.37 8.68 -8.95
N LEU A 474 -6.76 8.46 -10.13
CA LEU A 474 -6.92 7.21 -10.86
C LEU A 474 -5.88 6.18 -10.43
N VAL A 475 -6.33 5.11 -9.76
CA VAL A 475 -5.49 4.00 -9.28
C VAL A 475 -5.95 2.69 -9.93
N ALA A 476 -5.01 1.91 -10.46
CA ALA A 476 -5.32 0.61 -11.06
C ALA A 476 -4.32 -0.46 -10.64
N CYS A 477 -4.85 -1.64 -10.26
CA CYS A 477 -4.00 -2.81 -10.05
C CYS A 477 -3.45 -3.32 -11.39
N THR A 478 -2.65 -4.38 -11.33
CA THR A 478 -2.00 -4.96 -12.53
C THR A 478 -2.97 -5.44 -13.62
N GLY A 479 -4.18 -5.93 -13.27
CA GLY A 479 -5.14 -6.46 -14.23
C GLY A 479 -4.74 -7.78 -14.89
N SER A 480 -5.59 -8.27 -15.80
CA SER A 480 -5.40 -9.56 -16.48
C SER A 480 -4.22 -9.59 -17.45
N GLN A 481 -3.72 -8.43 -17.89
CA GLN A 481 -2.53 -8.37 -18.72
C GLN A 481 -1.34 -9.13 -18.09
N PHE A 482 -1.16 -9.02 -16.78
CA PHE A 482 -0.04 -9.64 -16.07
C PHE A 482 -0.44 -10.42 -14.80
N CYS A 483 -1.70 -10.45 -14.36
CA CYS A 483 -2.12 -11.12 -13.13
C CYS A 483 -3.03 -12.32 -13.39
N GLY A 484 -2.54 -13.54 -13.12
CA GLY A 484 -3.31 -14.76 -13.30
C GLY A 484 -4.56 -14.90 -12.42
N GLN A 485 -4.74 -14.02 -11.43
CA GLN A 485 -5.92 -13.96 -10.56
C GLN A 485 -6.96 -12.93 -11.04
N ALA A 486 -6.58 -12.04 -11.96
CA ALA A 486 -7.48 -11.02 -12.45
C ALA A 486 -8.50 -11.61 -13.44
N ILE A 487 -9.72 -11.10 -13.36
CA ILE A 487 -10.86 -11.45 -14.21
C ILE A 487 -10.92 -10.47 -15.39
N ILE A 488 -10.57 -9.20 -15.13
CA ILE A 488 -10.59 -8.14 -16.15
C ILE A 488 -9.21 -7.47 -16.27
N GLU A 489 -8.96 -6.86 -17.42
CA GLU A 489 -7.89 -5.89 -17.59
C GLU A 489 -8.26 -4.60 -16.85
N THR A 490 -7.29 -3.91 -16.24
CA THR A 490 -7.56 -2.74 -15.40
C THR A 490 -6.88 -1.47 -15.87
N LYS A 491 -5.56 -1.47 -16.12
CA LYS A 491 -4.81 -0.23 -16.38
C LYS A 491 -5.25 0.48 -17.65
N ALA A 492 -5.24 -0.21 -18.78
CA ALA A 492 -5.68 0.37 -20.05
C ALA A 492 -7.17 0.73 -20.03
N ARG A 493 -7.99 -0.11 -19.38
CA ARG A 493 -9.42 0.16 -19.23
C ARG A 493 -9.68 1.37 -18.35
N ALA A 494 -9.00 1.52 -17.24
CA ALA A 494 -9.12 2.67 -16.35
C ALA A 494 -8.83 3.98 -17.08
N LEU A 495 -7.73 4.02 -17.83
CA LEU A 495 -7.39 5.19 -18.67
C LEU A 495 -8.49 5.47 -19.69
N LYS A 496 -8.85 4.47 -20.51
CA LYS A 496 -9.86 4.62 -21.57
C LYS A 496 -11.20 5.10 -21.02
N VAL A 497 -11.72 4.46 -19.97
CA VAL A 497 -13.01 4.87 -19.36
C VAL A 497 -12.92 6.29 -18.83
N THR A 498 -11.82 6.66 -18.16
CA THR A 498 -11.66 8.01 -17.61
C THR A 498 -11.59 9.06 -18.72
N GLU A 499 -10.85 8.80 -19.81
CA GLU A 499 -10.75 9.69 -20.97
C GLU A 499 -12.12 9.88 -21.66
N GLU A 500 -12.88 8.79 -21.86
CA GLU A 500 -14.21 8.87 -22.45
C GLU A 500 -15.20 9.64 -21.54
N VAL A 501 -15.15 9.40 -20.23
CA VAL A 501 -15.99 10.11 -19.25
C VAL A 501 -15.68 11.61 -19.21
N GLN A 502 -14.39 12.02 -19.29
CA GLN A 502 -13.98 13.42 -19.33
C GLN A 502 -14.52 14.19 -20.55
N ARG A 503 -14.84 13.48 -21.64
CA ARG A 503 -15.49 14.09 -22.81
C ARG A 503 -16.99 14.33 -22.58
N LEU A 504 -17.60 13.59 -21.65
CA LEU A 504 -19.04 13.66 -21.38
C LEU A 504 -19.39 14.62 -20.24
N VAL A 505 -18.50 14.75 -19.24
CA VAL A 505 -18.78 15.56 -18.05
C VAL A 505 -17.54 16.34 -17.61
N SER A 506 -17.78 17.45 -16.91
CA SER A 506 -16.78 18.28 -16.25
C SER A 506 -16.97 18.20 -14.73
N VAL A 507 -15.87 18.00 -13.99
CA VAL A 507 -15.85 17.99 -12.51
C VAL A 507 -15.11 19.23 -11.99
N THR A 508 -15.45 19.69 -10.80
CA THR A 508 -14.83 20.84 -10.14
C THR A 508 -13.77 20.46 -9.11
N ARG A 509 -13.69 19.17 -8.76
CA ARG A 509 -12.71 18.63 -7.81
C ARG A 509 -12.24 17.25 -8.27
N PRO A 510 -11.09 16.78 -7.79
CA PRO A 510 -10.67 15.39 -8.02
C PRO A 510 -11.70 14.40 -7.48
N VAL A 511 -11.94 13.32 -8.23
CA VAL A 511 -12.74 12.17 -7.82
C VAL A 511 -11.86 10.93 -7.94
N ARG A 512 -11.65 10.22 -6.83
CA ARG A 512 -10.80 9.02 -6.83
C ARG A 512 -11.53 7.84 -7.41
N MET A 513 -10.97 7.30 -8.49
CA MET A 513 -11.48 6.12 -9.19
C MET A 513 -10.46 4.99 -9.08
N HIS A 514 -10.78 3.95 -8.32
CA HIS A 514 -9.87 2.83 -8.12
C HIS A 514 -10.36 1.58 -8.85
N TRP A 515 -9.42 0.89 -9.52
CA TRP A 515 -9.70 -0.31 -10.31
C TRP A 515 -8.96 -1.53 -9.78
N THR A 516 -9.66 -2.63 -9.61
CA THR A 516 -9.05 -3.92 -9.30
C THR A 516 -9.60 -5.04 -10.17
N GLY A 517 -8.71 -5.92 -10.64
CA GLY A 517 -9.06 -6.98 -11.59
C GLY A 517 -9.78 -8.19 -10.97
N CYS A 518 -9.88 -8.28 -9.64
CA CYS A 518 -10.50 -9.40 -8.93
C CYS A 518 -10.82 -9.04 -7.47
N PRO A 519 -11.57 -9.90 -6.74
CA PRO A 519 -11.94 -9.65 -5.34
C PRO A 519 -10.79 -9.55 -4.32
N ASN A 520 -9.52 -9.78 -4.73
CA ASN A 520 -8.36 -9.52 -3.84
C ASN A 520 -8.11 -8.04 -3.58
N THR A 521 -8.76 -7.17 -4.31
CA THR A 521 -8.80 -5.70 -4.18
C THR A 521 -7.43 -5.04 -3.98
N CYS A 522 -6.46 -5.43 -4.81
CA CYS A 522 -5.12 -4.83 -4.79
C CYS A 522 -5.13 -3.34 -5.19
N GLY A 523 -6.15 -2.87 -5.92
CA GLY A 523 -6.39 -1.47 -6.26
C GLY A 523 -7.11 -0.69 -5.15
N GLN A 524 -7.49 -1.34 -4.03
CA GLN A 524 -8.11 -0.68 -2.86
C GLN A 524 -9.43 0.04 -3.21
N VAL A 525 -10.32 -0.62 -3.97
CA VAL A 525 -11.55 -0.01 -4.49
C VAL A 525 -12.53 0.46 -3.41
N GLN A 526 -12.48 -0.12 -2.23
CA GLN A 526 -13.37 0.22 -1.12
C GLN A 526 -13.02 1.54 -0.42
N VAL A 527 -11.84 2.12 -0.67
CA VAL A 527 -11.48 3.44 -0.09
C VAL A 527 -11.55 4.58 -1.11
N ALA A 528 -12.03 4.30 -2.32
CA ALA A 528 -12.20 5.28 -3.38
C ALA A 528 -13.60 5.90 -3.36
N ASP A 529 -13.72 7.10 -3.93
CA ASP A 529 -15.02 7.72 -4.19
C ASP A 529 -15.88 6.84 -5.10
N ILE A 530 -15.25 6.26 -6.16
CA ILE A 530 -15.84 5.27 -7.06
C ILE A 530 -14.84 4.10 -7.21
N GLY A 531 -15.27 2.89 -6.89
CA GLY A 531 -14.45 1.69 -7.00
C GLY A 531 -14.98 0.70 -8.03
N PHE A 532 -14.08 0.05 -8.79
CA PHE A 532 -14.44 -0.94 -9.81
C PHE A 532 -13.73 -2.26 -9.52
N MET A 533 -14.51 -3.28 -9.15
CA MET A 533 -13.99 -4.63 -8.87
C MET A 533 -14.36 -5.60 -9.98
N GLY A 534 -13.36 -6.12 -10.68
CA GLY A 534 -13.56 -7.06 -11.79
C GLY A 534 -14.34 -8.30 -11.40
N CYS A 535 -15.33 -8.62 -12.20
CA CYS A 535 -16.18 -9.80 -12.11
C CYS A 535 -16.61 -10.28 -13.51
N MET A 536 -17.34 -11.37 -13.57
CA MET A 536 -18.07 -11.76 -14.78
C MET A 536 -19.46 -11.14 -14.75
N ALA A 537 -19.90 -10.59 -15.89
CA ALA A 537 -21.22 -10.02 -16.09
C ALA A 537 -21.95 -10.72 -17.24
N ARG A 538 -23.19 -10.31 -17.50
CA ARG A 538 -23.94 -10.70 -18.69
C ARG A 538 -24.38 -9.43 -19.44
N ASP A 539 -24.21 -9.47 -20.76
CA ASP A 539 -24.71 -8.39 -21.63
C ASP A 539 -26.24 -8.48 -21.85
N GLU A 540 -26.78 -7.56 -22.63
CA GLU A 540 -28.20 -7.51 -22.96
C GLU A 540 -28.77 -8.77 -23.63
N ASN A 541 -27.88 -9.57 -24.24
CA ASN A 541 -28.24 -10.85 -24.90
C ASN A 541 -28.03 -12.05 -23.95
N GLY A 542 -27.70 -11.82 -22.67
CA GLY A 542 -27.41 -12.84 -21.67
C GLY A 542 -26.03 -13.52 -21.83
N LYS A 543 -25.19 -13.08 -22.76
CA LYS A 543 -23.86 -13.62 -23.00
C LYS A 543 -22.91 -13.19 -21.89
N VAL A 544 -22.11 -14.13 -21.40
CA VAL A 544 -21.09 -13.87 -20.37
C VAL A 544 -19.98 -12.99 -20.94
N CYS A 545 -19.66 -11.92 -20.24
CA CYS A 545 -18.63 -10.95 -20.61
C CYS A 545 -17.88 -10.44 -19.38
N GLU A 546 -16.79 -9.70 -19.60
CA GLU A 546 -16.08 -8.96 -18.54
C GLU A 546 -16.96 -7.86 -17.97
N GLY A 547 -16.95 -7.73 -16.65
CA GLY A 547 -17.72 -6.72 -15.93
C GLY A 547 -17.04 -6.24 -14.66
N ALA A 548 -17.69 -5.30 -13.99
CA ALA A 548 -17.22 -4.81 -12.70
C ALA A 548 -18.39 -4.63 -11.72
N ASP A 549 -18.17 -4.98 -10.47
CA ASP A 549 -18.97 -4.47 -9.36
C ASP A 549 -18.51 -3.04 -9.05
N VAL A 550 -19.45 -2.11 -8.98
CA VAL A 550 -19.22 -0.68 -8.76
C VAL A 550 -19.49 -0.36 -7.29
N TYR A 551 -18.51 0.26 -6.62
CA TYR A 551 -18.57 0.71 -5.24
C TYR A 551 -18.66 2.24 -5.20
N LEU A 552 -19.36 2.80 -4.22
CA LEU A 552 -19.43 4.24 -3.96
C LEU A 552 -19.20 4.55 -2.49
N GLY A 553 -18.72 5.76 -2.24
CA GLY A 553 -18.69 6.38 -0.92
C GLY A 553 -17.53 5.93 -0.05
N GLY A 554 -16.47 5.32 -0.61
CA GLY A 554 -15.25 5.10 0.16
C GLY A 554 -14.53 6.42 0.45
N LYS A 555 -13.88 6.50 1.60
CA LYS A 555 -13.15 7.69 2.03
C LYS A 555 -11.85 7.33 2.74
N ILE A 556 -10.82 8.11 2.49
CA ILE A 556 -9.53 8.09 3.20
C ILE A 556 -9.36 9.39 3.99
N GLY A 557 -8.44 9.41 4.95
CA GLY A 557 -8.22 10.56 5.81
C GLY A 557 -8.86 10.36 7.20
N SER A 558 -9.13 11.45 7.91
CA SER A 558 -9.60 11.42 9.31
C SER A 558 -10.97 10.78 9.52
N ASP A 559 -11.87 10.91 8.52
CA ASP A 559 -13.21 10.28 8.55
C ASP A 559 -13.25 9.08 7.59
N SER A 560 -12.21 8.26 7.59
CA SER A 560 -12.11 7.11 6.68
C SER A 560 -13.25 6.12 6.90
N HIS A 561 -13.74 5.57 5.79
CA HIS A 561 -14.71 4.47 5.80
C HIS A 561 -14.68 3.73 4.47
N LEU A 562 -15.16 2.48 4.51
CA LEU A 562 -15.23 1.64 3.33
C LEU A 562 -16.50 1.94 2.53
N GLY A 563 -16.35 2.07 1.21
CA GLY A 563 -17.46 2.22 0.27
C GLY A 563 -18.30 0.95 0.16
N GLU A 564 -19.55 1.14 -0.22
CA GLU A 564 -20.53 0.07 -0.40
C GLU A 564 -20.78 -0.25 -1.88
N ILE A 565 -21.31 -1.44 -2.16
CA ILE A 565 -21.66 -1.84 -3.51
C ILE A 565 -22.86 -1.01 -3.98
N TYR A 566 -22.63 -0.19 -5.00
CA TYR A 566 -23.68 0.59 -5.68
C TYR A 566 -24.39 -0.24 -6.75
N LYS A 567 -23.64 -0.94 -7.60
CA LYS A 567 -24.19 -1.77 -8.68
C LYS A 567 -23.30 -2.99 -8.93
N LYS A 568 -23.91 -4.17 -9.04
CA LYS A 568 -23.20 -5.42 -9.30
C LYS A 568 -23.17 -5.78 -10.77
N SER A 569 -22.11 -6.47 -11.17
CA SER A 569 -21.96 -7.16 -12.46
C SER A 569 -22.31 -6.28 -13.67
N VAL A 570 -21.81 -5.04 -13.67
CA VAL A 570 -21.99 -4.12 -14.81
C VAL A 570 -21.05 -4.55 -15.94
N PRO A 571 -21.55 -4.82 -17.16
CA PRO A 571 -20.70 -5.09 -18.31
C PRO A 571 -19.70 -3.95 -18.54
N CYS A 572 -18.44 -4.28 -18.84
CA CYS A 572 -17.42 -3.25 -19.02
C CYS A 572 -17.73 -2.21 -20.10
N LYS A 573 -18.51 -2.59 -21.13
CA LYS A 573 -18.96 -1.68 -22.19
C LYS A 573 -19.95 -0.60 -21.71
N ASP A 574 -20.63 -0.86 -20.59
CA ASP A 574 -21.67 0.03 -20.04
C ASP A 574 -21.12 0.93 -18.91
N LEU A 575 -19.82 0.87 -18.61
CA LEU A 575 -19.22 1.63 -17.51
C LEU A 575 -19.16 3.14 -17.81
N VAL A 576 -18.85 3.55 -19.03
CA VAL A 576 -18.70 4.98 -19.38
C VAL A 576 -19.98 5.78 -19.08
N PRO A 577 -21.17 5.42 -19.63
CA PRO A 577 -22.39 6.15 -19.32
C PRO A 577 -22.77 6.06 -17.84
N LEU A 578 -22.54 4.92 -17.19
CA LEU A 578 -22.80 4.76 -15.76
C LEU A 578 -21.94 5.69 -14.90
N VAL A 579 -20.64 5.79 -15.21
CA VAL A 579 -19.71 6.65 -14.44
C VAL A 579 -20.05 8.12 -14.65
N ALA A 580 -20.40 8.53 -15.88
CA ALA A 580 -20.87 9.90 -16.15
C ALA A 580 -22.13 10.22 -15.33
N ASP A 581 -23.12 9.32 -15.29
CA ASP A 581 -24.34 9.48 -14.48
C ASP A 581 -24.03 9.57 -12.96
N ILE A 582 -23.14 8.71 -12.46
CA ILE A 582 -22.68 8.76 -11.05
C ILE A 582 -22.03 10.10 -10.73
N LEU A 583 -21.13 10.59 -11.59
CA LEU A 583 -20.44 11.86 -11.38
C LEU A 583 -21.41 13.04 -11.33
N VAL A 584 -22.42 13.05 -12.21
CA VAL A 584 -23.45 14.10 -12.19
C VAL A 584 -24.31 14.01 -10.92
N LYS A 585 -24.77 12.81 -10.56
CA LYS A 585 -25.72 12.61 -9.44
C LYS A 585 -25.08 12.79 -8.06
N HIS A 586 -23.83 12.35 -7.89
CA HIS A 586 -23.18 12.24 -6.57
C HIS A 586 -22.00 13.18 -6.37
N PHE A 587 -21.40 13.69 -7.45
CA PHE A 587 -20.16 14.49 -7.37
C PHE A 587 -20.32 15.90 -7.97
N GLY A 588 -21.53 16.28 -8.38
CA GLY A 588 -21.82 17.62 -8.89
C GLY A 588 -21.17 17.91 -10.25
N ALA A 589 -20.86 16.88 -11.03
CA ALA A 589 -20.35 17.07 -12.38
C ALA A 589 -21.40 17.69 -13.29
N VAL A 590 -20.96 18.51 -14.23
CA VAL A 590 -21.81 19.15 -15.24
C VAL A 590 -21.63 18.41 -16.57
N PRO A 591 -22.72 17.97 -17.24
CA PRO A 591 -22.64 17.43 -18.59
C PRO A 591 -22.00 18.45 -19.54
N ARG A 592 -21.12 17.99 -20.41
CA ARG A 592 -20.58 18.81 -21.50
C ARG A 592 -21.56 18.77 -22.67
N GLU A 593 -21.82 19.91 -23.29
CA GLU A 593 -22.50 19.95 -24.58
C GLU A 593 -21.66 19.16 -25.59
N ARG A 594 -22.31 18.30 -26.36
CA ARG A 594 -21.61 17.63 -27.47
C ARG A 594 -21.22 18.72 -28.46
N GLU A 595 -19.94 18.97 -28.66
CA GLU A 595 -19.48 19.64 -29.88
C GLU A 595 -20.02 18.78 -31.04
N GLU A 596 -20.93 19.35 -31.84
CA GLU A 596 -21.35 18.74 -33.09
C GLU A 596 -20.07 18.55 -33.90
N ALA A 597 -19.72 17.31 -34.19
CA ALA A 597 -18.62 17.01 -35.07
C ALA A 597 -18.97 17.69 -36.41
N GLU A 598 -18.26 18.75 -36.74
CA GLU A 598 -18.23 19.22 -38.11
C GLU A 598 -17.72 18.07 -38.98
N GLU A 599 -18.61 17.63 -39.91
CA GLU A 599 -18.37 16.60 -40.90
C GLU A 599 -17.18 16.95 -41.82
#